data_a585dd24c6eca675d5412fc747683c47
#
_entry.id   a585dd24c6eca675d5412fc747683c47
#
_cell.length_a   1.000
_cell.length_b   1.000
_cell.length_c   1.000
_cell.angle_alpha   90.00
_cell.angle_beta   90.00
_cell.angle_gamma   90.00
#
_symmetry.space_group_name_H-M   'P 1'
#
loop_
_entity.id
_entity.type
_entity.pdbx_description
1 polymer ?
#
loop_
_entity_poly.entity_id
_entity_poly.type
_entity_poly.pdbx_seq_one_letter_code
_entity_poly.pdbx_strand_id
1 'polypeptide(L)'
;MLLVYSSASFEWSLINLFKVFFIGLLYDLAAASYAIIPLVLYLWIFPSKWYSKKLNRILLTSYFFVVIITLLFNAISEWIFWEEFSVRYNFIAVDYLVYTTEVIGNIRQSYPVNTLLTILVIVSALITYLWRKKIWESTIIPMRFAKRSKFLLFFLIAPIATYFLVNHNWKNHSRNQYANELSGNGMYDFGFAFWHNQLDYDTFYKTMPIQSALSIIRKNLGFVPNNEKDQNTIRNITFDSVEKRMNVIMISVESLSAEFLGSYGNTQGITPNMDSLAKEGLLFTNLYASGTRTVRGLEALSLCIPPTPGQSIVKRQDNKNLFTLGSVFRSKGYNSRFIYGGYGYFDNMNEFYSQNGYEVTDRNALSEKEIHYENTWGVADEDLFTLSLRELDKDYKNGKPFFAQIMTVSNHRPYTYPEGRVDIPSHTGREGAVKYTDYAIGKFIREAKLKPWFKNTLFVIVADHCASSAGKVELPVDKYHIPMIMYAPEHIKPGKFEKLVAQIDIGPSILGLLNFSYQSKFFGQDVFKMKDEDQRAFISTYQSLGYIKNDKLVILDPNKKLSTFIPDFKTGASKSVPAEEWLTNEAIANYQLASYLYSNGGYYFTSK
;
A
#
# COMPACT_ATOMS: atom_id res chain seq x y z
N MET A 1 12.89 -21.17 10.85
CA MET A 1 12.14 -21.76 11.98
C MET A 1 11.29 -20.72 12.71
N LEU A 2 11.84 -19.59 13.20
CA LEU A 2 11.06 -18.56 13.91
C LEU A 2 9.87 -18.04 13.06
N LEU A 3 10.09 -17.68 11.80
CA LEU A 3 9.04 -17.22 10.91
C LEU A 3 7.97 -18.30 10.65
N VAL A 4 8.38 -19.57 10.53
CA VAL A 4 7.43 -20.70 10.41
C VAL A 4 6.60 -20.84 11.66
N TYR A 5 7.21 -20.71 12.83
CA TYR A 5 6.50 -20.78 14.12
C TYR A 5 5.54 -19.59 14.32
N SER A 6 5.94 -18.39 13.92
CA SER A 6 5.13 -17.17 14.05
C SER A 6 3.96 -17.10 13.05
N SER A 7 3.95 -17.93 12.00
CA SER A 7 2.86 -18.00 11.05
C SER A 7 1.71 -18.86 11.57
N ALA A 8 0.70 -18.21 12.16
CA ALA A 8 -0.50 -18.88 12.67
C ALA A 8 -1.29 -19.66 11.60
N SER A 9 -1.08 -19.33 10.32
CA SER A 9 -1.80 -19.91 9.18
C SER A 9 -0.98 -20.94 8.39
N PHE A 10 0.20 -21.33 8.89
CA PHE A 10 1.03 -22.33 8.23
C PHE A 10 0.41 -23.74 8.40
N GLU A 11 0.26 -24.45 7.31
CA GLU A 11 -0.21 -25.84 7.31
C GLU A 11 0.95 -26.79 7.66
N TRP A 12 0.99 -27.23 8.93
CA TRP A 12 2.03 -28.11 9.46
C TRP A 12 1.94 -29.51 8.85
N SER A 13 2.83 -29.82 7.92
CA SER A 13 3.07 -31.16 7.41
C SER A 13 4.56 -31.34 7.10
N LEU A 14 5.08 -32.58 7.20
CA LEU A 14 6.47 -32.88 6.87
C LEU A 14 6.81 -32.51 5.41
N ILE A 15 5.86 -32.70 4.51
CA ILE A 15 6.03 -32.39 3.07
C ILE A 15 6.14 -30.87 2.86
N ASN A 16 5.28 -30.08 3.52
CA ASN A 16 5.32 -28.62 3.43
C ASN A 16 6.61 -28.08 4.04
N LEU A 17 7.02 -28.56 5.21
CA LEU A 17 8.27 -28.21 5.82
C LEU A 17 9.47 -28.53 4.90
N PHE A 18 9.52 -29.74 4.34
CA PHE A 18 10.58 -30.12 3.42
C PHE A 18 10.64 -29.18 2.22
N LYS A 19 9.50 -28.87 1.59
CA LYS A 19 9.45 -27.94 0.45
C LYS A 19 9.94 -26.55 0.82
N VAL A 20 9.45 -26.00 1.93
CA VAL A 20 9.87 -24.67 2.42
C VAL A 20 11.36 -24.60 2.62
N PHE A 21 11.95 -25.57 3.34
CA PHE A 21 13.38 -25.56 3.61
C PHE A 21 14.23 -25.89 2.38
N PHE A 22 13.79 -26.80 1.50
CA PHE A 22 14.52 -27.15 0.30
C PHE A 22 14.58 -25.98 -0.70
N ILE A 23 13.44 -25.36 -0.97
CA ILE A 23 13.36 -24.18 -1.86
C ILE A 23 14.09 -23.00 -1.23
N GLY A 24 13.90 -22.77 0.08
CA GLY A 24 14.62 -21.75 0.83
C GLY A 24 16.13 -21.90 0.74
N LEU A 25 16.66 -23.14 0.87
CA LEU A 25 18.09 -23.42 0.71
C LEU A 25 18.60 -23.02 -0.67
N LEU A 26 17.83 -23.22 -1.74
CA LEU A 26 18.24 -22.80 -3.09
C LEU A 26 18.39 -21.28 -3.19
N TYR A 27 17.43 -20.52 -2.60
CA TYR A 27 17.54 -19.06 -2.53
C TYR A 27 18.65 -18.60 -1.59
N ASP A 28 18.89 -19.30 -0.47
CA ASP A 28 20.00 -19.01 0.44
C ASP A 28 21.36 -19.18 -0.27
N LEU A 29 21.51 -20.25 -1.05
CA LEU A 29 22.71 -20.48 -1.86
C LEU A 29 22.87 -19.41 -2.95
N ALA A 30 21.79 -18.99 -3.58
CA ALA A 30 21.80 -17.89 -4.54
C ALA A 30 22.25 -16.59 -3.88
N ALA A 31 21.65 -16.18 -2.78
CA ALA A 31 22.03 -14.98 -2.04
C ALA A 31 23.50 -15.04 -1.54
N ALA A 32 23.92 -16.19 -1.00
CA ALA A 32 25.28 -16.40 -0.55
C ALA A 32 26.31 -16.31 -1.70
N SER A 33 25.94 -16.76 -2.91
CA SER A 33 26.81 -16.69 -4.09
C SER A 33 27.13 -15.23 -4.48
N TYR A 34 26.19 -14.32 -4.32
CA TYR A 34 26.43 -12.88 -4.52
C TYR A 34 27.21 -12.26 -3.34
N ALA A 35 26.83 -12.61 -2.11
CA ALA A 35 27.45 -12.06 -0.91
C ALA A 35 28.94 -12.41 -0.75
N ILE A 36 29.40 -13.54 -1.32
CA ILE A 36 30.81 -13.98 -1.23
C ILE A 36 31.73 -13.23 -2.21
N ILE A 37 31.20 -12.56 -3.25
CA ILE A 37 31.98 -11.90 -4.30
C ILE A 37 33.02 -10.92 -3.73
N PRO A 38 32.68 -9.99 -2.81
CA PRO A 38 33.65 -9.05 -2.25
C PRO A 38 34.84 -9.74 -1.57
N LEU A 39 34.59 -10.85 -0.84
CA LEU A 39 35.64 -11.63 -0.21
C LEU A 39 36.58 -12.28 -1.23
N VAL A 40 35.99 -12.90 -2.25
CA VAL A 40 36.77 -13.58 -3.31
C VAL A 40 37.63 -12.59 -4.08
N LEU A 41 37.06 -11.41 -4.42
CA LEU A 41 37.81 -10.32 -5.05
C LEU A 41 38.93 -9.80 -4.16
N TYR A 42 38.67 -9.59 -2.85
CA TYR A 42 39.67 -9.19 -1.90
C TYR A 42 40.83 -10.20 -1.84
N LEU A 43 40.55 -11.49 -1.67
CA LEU A 43 41.54 -12.55 -1.61
C LEU A 43 42.32 -12.71 -2.92
N TRP A 44 41.73 -12.39 -4.05
CA TRP A 44 42.39 -12.43 -5.36
C TRP A 44 43.36 -11.29 -5.55
N ILE A 45 42.94 -10.03 -5.25
CA ILE A 45 43.71 -8.81 -5.46
C ILE A 45 44.84 -8.69 -4.41
N PHE A 46 44.64 -9.17 -3.17
CA PHE A 46 45.55 -8.90 -2.08
C PHE A 46 46.96 -9.49 -2.32
N PRO A 47 48.05 -8.69 -2.16
CA PRO A 47 49.41 -9.11 -2.50
C PRO A 47 49.90 -10.31 -1.67
N SER A 48 50.45 -11.33 -2.33
CA SER A 48 50.93 -12.57 -1.65
C SER A 48 51.98 -12.32 -0.57
N LYS A 49 52.85 -11.30 -0.77
CA LYS A 49 53.90 -10.93 0.22
C LYS A 49 53.35 -10.35 1.52
N TRP A 50 52.07 -9.89 1.52
CA TRP A 50 51.43 -9.33 2.71
C TRP A 50 50.40 -10.28 3.32
N TYR A 51 50.21 -11.46 2.72
CA TYR A 51 49.15 -12.39 3.09
C TYR A 51 49.22 -12.84 4.55
N SER A 52 50.43 -13.13 5.04
CA SER A 52 50.70 -13.52 6.44
C SER A 52 50.94 -12.36 7.42
N LYS A 53 50.88 -11.11 6.92
CA LYS A 53 51.10 -9.91 7.75
C LYS A 53 49.90 -9.61 8.67
N LYS A 54 50.20 -8.94 9.79
CA LYS A 54 49.21 -8.51 10.79
C LYS A 54 48.05 -7.72 10.15
N LEU A 55 48.33 -6.87 9.16
CA LEU A 55 47.33 -6.11 8.45
C LEU A 55 46.26 -7.01 7.81
N ASN A 56 46.64 -8.05 7.06
CA ASN A 56 45.69 -8.97 6.44
C ASN A 56 44.83 -9.72 7.49
N ARG A 57 45.46 -10.13 8.60
CA ARG A 57 44.72 -10.77 9.72
C ARG A 57 43.66 -9.83 10.31
N ILE A 58 44.01 -8.56 10.49
CA ILE A 58 43.07 -7.56 10.99
C ILE A 58 41.93 -7.35 9.97
N LEU A 59 42.27 -7.13 8.70
CA LEU A 59 41.27 -6.91 7.63
C LEU A 59 40.31 -8.09 7.49
N LEU A 60 40.81 -9.33 7.48
CA LEU A 60 39.94 -10.51 7.40
C LEU A 60 39.09 -10.70 8.66
N THR A 61 39.63 -10.40 9.84
CA THR A 61 38.87 -10.48 11.09
C THR A 61 37.78 -9.41 11.12
N SER A 62 38.11 -8.19 10.69
CA SER A 62 37.12 -7.10 10.56
C SER A 62 36.03 -7.41 9.51
N TYR A 63 36.44 -7.97 8.36
CA TYR A 63 35.50 -8.44 7.34
C TYR A 63 34.56 -9.51 7.90
N PHE A 64 35.11 -10.50 8.62
CA PHE A 64 34.31 -11.55 9.24
C PHE A 64 33.31 -10.96 10.26
N PHE A 65 33.75 -10.00 11.08
CA PHE A 65 32.89 -9.28 12.00
C PHE A 65 31.73 -8.56 11.25
N VAL A 66 32.06 -7.84 10.16
CA VAL A 66 31.05 -7.15 9.34
C VAL A 66 30.04 -8.12 8.72
N VAL A 67 30.51 -9.28 8.24
CA VAL A 67 29.63 -10.32 7.72
C VAL A 67 28.67 -10.84 8.80
N ILE A 68 29.20 -11.19 9.98
CA ILE A 68 28.38 -11.72 11.09
C ILE A 68 27.36 -10.69 11.56
N ILE A 69 27.77 -9.43 11.76
CA ILE A 69 26.82 -8.39 12.21
C ILE A 69 25.74 -8.12 11.15
N THR A 70 26.10 -8.16 9.86
CA THR A 70 25.13 -8.00 8.76
C THR A 70 24.13 -9.15 8.71
N LEU A 71 24.58 -10.40 8.88
CA LEU A 71 23.70 -11.56 8.89
C LEU A 71 22.75 -11.54 10.09
N LEU A 72 23.25 -11.22 11.28
CA LEU A 72 22.42 -11.12 12.49
C LEU A 72 21.46 -9.94 12.41
N PHE A 73 21.90 -8.79 11.89
CA PHE A 73 21.04 -7.63 11.64
C PHE A 73 19.93 -7.99 10.66
N ASN A 74 20.27 -8.65 9.55
CA ASN A 74 19.27 -9.08 8.57
C ASN A 74 18.24 -10.02 9.21
N ALA A 75 18.66 -10.97 10.04
CA ALA A 75 17.74 -11.90 10.70
C ALA A 75 16.76 -11.19 11.63
N ILE A 76 17.23 -10.20 12.42
CA ILE A 76 16.38 -9.41 13.32
C ILE A 76 15.45 -8.49 12.51
N SER A 77 15.96 -7.77 11.52
CA SER A 77 15.17 -6.82 10.75
C SER A 77 14.15 -7.53 9.85
N GLU A 78 14.47 -8.72 9.33
CA GLU A 78 13.50 -9.53 8.59
C GLU A 78 12.38 -10.07 9.51
N TRP A 79 12.70 -10.41 10.75
CA TRP A 79 11.68 -10.79 11.73
C TRP A 79 10.75 -9.61 12.05
N ILE A 80 11.28 -8.43 12.32
CA ILE A 80 10.49 -7.21 12.57
C ILE A 80 9.60 -6.90 11.35
N PHE A 81 10.16 -7.02 10.15
CA PHE A 81 9.40 -6.82 8.91
C PHE A 81 8.26 -7.84 8.75
N TRP A 82 8.50 -9.09 9.12
CA TRP A 82 7.47 -10.13 9.11
C TRP A 82 6.36 -9.86 10.14
N GLU A 83 6.68 -9.38 11.33
CA GLU A 83 5.67 -8.98 12.32
C GLU A 83 4.75 -7.88 11.81
N GLU A 84 5.30 -6.95 11.04
CA GLU A 84 4.54 -5.83 10.49
C GLU A 84 3.69 -6.24 9.28
N PHE A 85 4.27 -6.97 8.34
CA PHE A 85 3.68 -7.20 7.03
C PHE A 85 3.31 -8.67 6.75
N SER A 86 3.73 -9.60 7.59
CA SER A 86 3.55 -11.05 7.42
C SER A 86 4.05 -11.58 6.06
N VAL A 87 5.04 -10.91 5.48
CA VAL A 87 5.76 -11.26 4.25
C VAL A 87 7.25 -11.06 4.44
N ARG A 88 8.08 -11.67 3.59
CA ARG A 88 9.51 -11.37 3.52
C ARG A 88 9.75 -10.01 2.87
N TYR A 89 11.00 -9.54 2.85
CA TYR A 89 11.35 -8.30 2.16
C TYR A 89 10.85 -8.31 0.72
N ASN A 90 10.22 -7.21 0.34
CA ASN A 90 9.65 -6.99 -0.97
C ASN A 90 9.73 -5.51 -1.35
N PHE A 91 8.89 -5.04 -2.24
CA PHE A 91 8.84 -3.63 -2.66
C PHE A 91 8.63 -2.64 -1.51
N ILE A 92 7.95 -3.03 -0.42
CA ILE A 92 7.79 -2.19 0.77
C ILE A 92 9.17 -1.89 1.39
N ALA A 93 10.04 -2.88 1.46
CA ALA A 93 11.39 -2.69 1.96
C ALA A 93 12.22 -1.77 1.06
N VAL A 94 11.99 -1.80 -0.25
CA VAL A 94 12.62 -0.86 -1.21
C VAL A 94 12.10 0.56 -1.01
N ASP A 95 10.80 0.73 -0.84
CA ASP A 95 10.17 2.03 -0.55
C ASP A 95 10.72 2.65 0.75
N TYR A 96 11.00 1.82 1.75
CA TYR A 96 11.58 2.27 3.03
C TYR A 96 12.99 2.83 2.92
N LEU A 97 13.73 2.55 1.85
CA LEU A 97 15.01 3.22 1.58
C LEU A 97 14.83 4.69 1.17
N VAL A 98 13.66 5.04 0.65
CA VAL A 98 13.37 6.43 0.24
C VAL A 98 12.95 7.28 1.44
N TYR A 99 12.14 6.72 2.34
CA TYR A 99 11.59 7.42 3.52
C TYR A 99 12.28 7.00 4.81
N THR A 100 13.60 7.03 4.79
CA THR A 100 14.44 6.53 5.90
C THR A 100 14.19 7.21 7.23
N THR A 101 13.85 8.50 7.24
CA THR A 101 13.62 9.27 8.46
C THR A 101 12.40 8.76 9.23
N GLU A 102 11.27 8.62 8.56
CA GLU A 102 10.01 8.14 9.13
C GLU A 102 10.12 6.69 9.56
N VAL A 103 10.74 5.86 8.70
CA VAL A 103 10.95 4.43 8.99
C VAL A 103 11.87 4.23 10.19
N ILE A 104 12.99 4.95 10.27
CA ILE A 104 13.89 4.88 11.43
C ILE A 104 13.18 5.42 12.68
N GLY A 105 12.41 6.51 12.54
CA GLY A 105 11.60 7.06 13.62
C GLY A 105 10.60 6.03 14.17
N ASN A 106 9.81 5.41 13.28
CA ASN A 106 8.86 4.36 13.63
C ASN A 106 9.53 3.17 14.33
N ILE A 107 10.65 2.66 13.78
CA ILE A 107 11.38 1.55 14.38
C ILE A 107 11.88 1.92 15.79
N ARG A 108 12.41 3.14 15.98
CA ARG A 108 12.88 3.61 17.30
C ARG A 108 11.77 3.78 18.32
N GLN A 109 10.58 4.20 17.88
CA GLN A 109 9.41 4.37 18.75
C GLN A 109 8.72 3.03 19.06
N SER A 110 8.82 2.05 18.16
CA SER A 110 8.16 0.74 18.29
C SER A 110 9.03 -0.32 18.96
N TYR A 111 10.35 -0.22 18.90
CA TYR A 111 11.28 -1.27 19.35
C TYR A 111 12.44 -0.70 20.18
N PRO A 112 13.01 -1.46 21.13
CA PRO A 112 14.17 -1.04 21.93
C PRO A 112 15.49 -1.16 21.11
N VAL A 113 15.62 -0.33 20.06
CA VAL A 113 16.67 -0.40 19.04
C VAL A 113 18.07 -0.38 19.63
N ASN A 114 18.33 0.50 20.63
CA ASN A 114 19.66 0.60 21.25
C ASN A 114 20.07 -0.71 21.92
N THR A 115 19.13 -1.37 22.62
CA THR A 115 19.36 -2.67 23.25
C THR A 115 19.63 -3.75 22.19
N LEU A 116 18.83 -3.80 21.13
CA LEU A 116 19.00 -4.77 20.04
C LEU A 116 20.34 -4.59 19.35
N LEU A 117 20.74 -3.36 19.00
CA LEU A 117 22.04 -3.06 18.39
C LEU A 117 23.20 -3.41 19.31
N THR A 118 23.09 -3.14 20.61
CA THR A 118 24.13 -3.48 21.60
C THR A 118 24.33 -4.99 21.67
N ILE A 119 23.24 -5.77 21.80
CA ILE A 119 23.30 -7.23 21.82
C ILE A 119 23.93 -7.75 20.52
N LEU A 120 23.52 -7.22 19.38
CA LEU A 120 24.02 -7.60 18.06
C LEU A 120 25.52 -7.37 17.93
N VAL A 121 26.05 -6.23 18.40
CA VAL A 121 27.49 -5.94 18.41
C VAL A 121 28.24 -6.90 19.34
N ILE A 122 27.74 -7.12 20.55
CA ILE A 122 28.36 -8.02 21.53
C ILE A 122 28.43 -9.47 20.99
N VAL A 123 27.32 -9.98 20.46
CA VAL A 123 27.26 -11.35 19.92
C VAL A 123 28.18 -11.50 18.70
N SER A 124 28.19 -10.50 17.79
CA SER A 124 29.07 -10.50 16.63
C SER A 124 30.57 -10.48 17.03
N ALA A 125 30.90 -9.65 18.02
CA ALA A 125 32.26 -9.59 18.57
C ALA A 125 32.67 -10.91 19.22
N LEU A 126 31.80 -11.54 20.00
CA LEU A 126 32.06 -12.84 20.62
C LEU A 126 32.29 -13.94 19.57
N ILE A 127 31.40 -14.04 18.56
CA ILE A 127 31.57 -15.01 17.47
C ILE A 127 32.92 -14.78 16.76
N THR A 128 33.20 -13.51 16.42
CA THR A 128 34.45 -13.15 15.75
C THR A 128 35.68 -13.49 16.61
N TYR A 129 35.62 -13.24 17.93
CA TYR A 129 36.67 -13.59 18.87
C TYR A 129 36.90 -15.10 18.91
N LEU A 130 35.86 -15.93 18.96
CA LEU A 130 35.96 -17.38 18.96
C LEU A 130 36.58 -17.93 17.66
N TRP A 131 36.28 -17.30 16.52
CA TRP A 131 36.78 -17.75 15.22
C TRP A 131 38.10 -17.10 14.80
N ARG A 132 38.59 -16.07 15.52
CA ARG A 132 39.80 -15.32 15.13
C ARG A 132 41.06 -16.22 14.92
N LYS A 133 41.23 -17.27 15.74
CA LYS A 133 42.34 -18.17 15.61
C LYS A 133 42.34 -18.91 14.28
N LYS A 134 41.20 -19.46 13.88
CA LYS A 134 41.00 -20.12 12.57
C LYS A 134 41.21 -19.18 11.40
N ILE A 135 40.72 -17.93 11.51
CA ILE A 135 40.93 -16.90 10.49
C ILE A 135 42.42 -16.58 10.35
N TRP A 136 43.18 -16.47 11.46
CA TRP A 136 44.59 -16.18 11.43
C TRP A 136 45.43 -17.36 10.91
N GLU A 137 45.06 -18.57 11.25
CA GLU A 137 45.68 -19.79 10.73
C GLU A 137 45.52 -19.90 9.20
N SER A 138 44.38 -19.49 8.64
CA SER A 138 44.14 -19.48 7.19
C SER A 138 45.06 -18.52 6.42
N THR A 139 45.68 -17.55 7.10
CA THR A 139 46.60 -16.57 6.48
C THR A 139 48.07 -16.99 6.51
N ILE A 140 48.43 -18.14 7.15
CA ILE A 140 49.82 -18.55 7.33
C ILE A 140 50.49 -18.89 5.99
N ILE A 141 49.76 -19.63 5.13
CA ILE A 141 50.29 -20.09 3.85
C ILE A 141 49.63 -19.31 2.70
N PRO A 142 50.39 -18.41 2.04
CA PRO A 142 49.81 -17.66 0.92
C PRO A 142 49.58 -18.55 -0.31
N MET A 143 48.42 -18.45 -0.88
CA MET A 143 48.06 -19.17 -2.10
C MET A 143 48.69 -18.50 -3.33
N ARG A 144 49.26 -19.25 -4.27
CA ARG A 144 49.81 -18.74 -5.54
C ARG A 144 48.73 -18.02 -6.33
N PHE A 145 49.08 -16.93 -7.03
CA PHE A 145 48.16 -16.09 -7.79
C PHE A 145 47.33 -16.92 -8.79
N ALA A 146 47.98 -17.80 -9.56
CA ALA A 146 47.26 -18.67 -10.52
C ALA A 146 46.19 -19.57 -9.85
N LYS A 147 46.46 -20.04 -8.62
CA LYS A 147 45.46 -20.83 -7.87
C LYS A 147 44.33 -19.94 -7.37
N ARG A 148 44.60 -18.71 -6.91
CA ARG A 148 43.59 -17.73 -6.53
C ARG A 148 42.70 -17.33 -7.71
N SER A 149 43.28 -17.16 -8.92
CA SER A 149 42.52 -16.88 -10.14
C SER A 149 41.58 -18.02 -10.52
N LYS A 150 41.98 -19.28 -10.35
CA LYS A 150 41.09 -20.43 -10.54
C LYS A 150 39.94 -20.43 -9.53
N PHE A 151 40.21 -20.12 -8.26
CA PHE A 151 39.13 -19.97 -7.26
C PHE A 151 38.19 -18.80 -7.59
N LEU A 152 38.73 -17.65 -8.00
CA LEU A 152 37.91 -16.53 -8.44
C LEU A 152 36.94 -16.96 -9.55
N LEU A 153 37.47 -17.59 -10.61
CA LEU A 153 36.65 -18.08 -11.73
C LEU A 153 35.59 -19.07 -11.25
N PHE A 154 35.94 -20.01 -10.39
CA PHE A 154 35.00 -21.00 -9.83
C PHE A 154 33.87 -20.31 -9.03
N PHE A 155 34.23 -19.36 -8.16
CA PHE A 155 33.21 -18.66 -7.36
C PHE A 155 32.37 -17.65 -8.17
N LEU A 156 32.88 -17.10 -9.29
CA LEU A 156 32.08 -16.25 -10.19
C LEU A 156 31.10 -17.04 -11.05
N ILE A 157 31.35 -18.33 -11.26
CA ILE A 157 30.37 -19.20 -11.96
C ILE A 157 29.07 -19.31 -11.15
N ALA A 158 29.15 -19.37 -9.82
CA ALA A 158 27.97 -19.54 -8.97
C ALA A 158 26.95 -18.39 -9.10
N PRO A 159 27.28 -17.10 -8.96
CA PRO A 159 26.32 -16.00 -9.15
C PRO A 159 25.82 -15.90 -10.60
N ILE A 160 26.66 -16.23 -11.59
CA ILE A 160 26.22 -16.29 -12.99
C ILE A 160 25.22 -17.43 -13.19
N ALA A 161 25.52 -18.61 -12.69
CA ALA A 161 24.63 -19.76 -12.77
C ALA A 161 23.29 -19.48 -12.04
N THR A 162 23.35 -18.90 -10.84
CA THR A 162 22.12 -18.56 -10.08
C THR A 162 21.29 -17.50 -10.79
N TYR A 163 21.89 -16.53 -11.46
CA TYR A 163 21.17 -15.52 -12.24
C TYR A 163 20.32 -16.15 -13.36
N PHE A 164 20.85 -17.15 -14.07
CA PHE A 164 20.14 -17.81 -15.17
C PHE A 164 19.25 -18.99 -14.74
N LEU A 165 19.62 -19.68 -13.66
CA LEU A 165 18.95 -20.92 -13.27
C LEU A 165 17.90 -20.71 -12.17
N VAL A 166 18.11 -19.78 -11.21
CA VAL A 166 17.19 -19.59 -10.10
C VAL A 166 16.06 -18.66 -10.52
N ASN A 167 14.84 -19.20 -10.55
CA ASN A 167 13.65 -18.44 -10.89
C ASN A 167 12.96 -17.94 -9.61
N HIS A 168 12.67 -16.63 -9.54
CA HIS A 168 11.96 -16.01 -8.40
C HIS A 168 10.61 -16.68 -8.09
N ASN A 169 9.94 -17.26 -9.09
CA ASN A 169 8.63 -17.90 -8.93
C ASN A 169 8.68 -19.31 -8.30
N TRP A 170 9.85 -19.90 -8.05
CA TRP A 170 9.93 -21.22 -7.43
C TRP A 170 9.34 -21.24 -6.01
N LYS A 171 9.37 -20.10 -5.32
CA LYS A 171 8.73 -19.98 -4.01
C LYS A 171 7.20 -20.18 -4.08
N ASN A 172 6.57 -19.91 -5.22
CA ASN A 172 5.11 -20.01 -5.40
C ASN A 172 4.67 -21.47 -5.70
N HIS A 173 5.00 -22.37 -4.79
CA HIS A 173 4.76 -23.82 -4.93
C HIS A 173 3.50 -24.30 -4.21
N SER A 174 2.87 -23.46 -3.40
CA SER A 174 1.73 -23.78 -2.55
C SER A 174 0.56 -22.83 -2.82
N ARG A 175 -0.66 -23.27 -2.47
CA ARG A 175 -1.85 -22.41 -2.40
C ARG A 175 -1.86 -21.55 -1.14
N ASN A 176 -1.05 -21.89 -0.14
CA ASN A 176 -0.88 -21.12 1.07
C ASN A 176 0.22 -20.08 0.86
N GLN A 177 -0.14 -18.80 0.81
CA GLN A 177 0.80 -17.70 0.57
C GLN A 177 1.87 -17.59 1.65
N TYR A 178 1.55 -17.91 2.91
CA TYR A 178 2.56 -17.93 3.96
C TYR A 178 3.64 -19.00 3.71
N ALA A 179 3.27 -20.16 3.18
CA ALA A 179 4.26 -21.19 2.80
C ALA A 179 5.15 -20.72 1.65
N ASN A 180 4.59 -19.98 0.69
CA ASN A 180 5.34 -19.40 -0.42
C ASN A 180 6.34 -18.35 0.09
N GLU A 181 5.90 -17.42 0.92
CA GLU A 181 6.78 -16.40 1.52
C GLU A 181 7.88 -17.02 2.37
N LEU A 182 7.55 -18.04 3.19
CA LEU A 182 8.53 -18.75 4.01
C LEU A 182 9.58 -19.52 3.18
N SER A 183 9.25 -19.91 1.95
CA SER A 183 10.17 -20.57 1.02
C SER A 183 11.13 -19.62 0.32
N GLY A 184 10.89 -18.30 0.37
CA GLY A 184 11.77 -17.28 -0.19
C GLY A 184 13.02 -17.03 0.69
N ASN A 185 13.86 -16.07 0.25
CA ASN A 185 14.94 -15.48 1.03
C ASN A 185 14.80 -13.96 0.95
N GLY A 186 14.70 -13.27 2.11
CA GLY A 186 14.43 -11.85 2.16
C GLY A 186 15.43 -10.99 1.41
N MET A 187 16.73 -11.29 1.48
CA MET A 187 17.76 -10.54 0.74
C MET A 187 17.69 -10.77 -0.77
N TYR A 188 17.38 -12.00 -1.20
CA TYR A 188 17.18 -12.30 -2.61
C TYR A 188 15.92 -11.59 -3.14
N ASP A 189 14.82 -11.65 -2.40
CA ASP A 189 13.55 -10.99 -2.76
C ASP A 189 13.68 -9.46 -2.76
N PHE A 190 14.44 -8.89 -1.82
CA PHE A 190 14.78 -7.47 -1.80
C PHE A 190 15.57 -7.05 -3.04
N GLY A 191 16.63 -7.79 -3.38
CA GLY A 191 17.42 -7.55 -4.59
C GLY A 191 16.56 -7.65 -5.85
N PHE A 192 15.70 -8.67 -5.94
CA PHE A 192 14.76 -8.83 -7.04
C PHE A 192 13.79 -7.65 -7.15
N ALA A 193 13.18 -7.24 -6.02
CA ALA A 193 12.27 -6.10 -5.96
C ALA A 193 12.95 -4.77 -6.34
N PHE A 194 14.20 -4.57 -5.91
CA PHE A 194 14.97 -3.37 -6.24
C PHE A 194 15.23 -3.23 -7.74
N TRP A 195 15.60 -4.33 -8.43
CA TRP A 195 15.84 -4.30 -9.88
C TRP A 195 14.57 -4.29 -10.72
N HIS A 196 13.44 -4.79 -10.21
CA HIS A 196 12.16 -4.90 -10.90
C HIS A 196 11.11 -3.92 -10.35
N ASN A 197 11.54 -2.75 -9.90
CA ASN A 197 10.69 -1.74 -9.27
C ASN A 197 9.69 -1.06 -10.24
N GLN A 198 9.84 -1.23 -11.54
CA GLN A 198 8.89 -0.74 -12.54
C GLN A 198 8.22 -1.92 -13.25
N LEU A 199 6.90 -1.97 -13.17
CA LEU A 199 6.08 -2.97 -13.83
C LEU A 199 5.29 -2.30 -14.95
N ASP A 200 5.79 -2.42 -16.17
CA ASP A 200 5.05 -2.05 -17.36
C ASP A 200 3.95 -3.09 -17.65
N TYR A 201 2.70 -2.61 -17.85
CA TYR A 201 1.56 -3.50 -18.03
C TYR A 201 1.72 -4.38 -19.28
N ASP A 202 2.05 -3.79 -20.41
CA ASP A 202 2.08 -4.49 -21.70
C ASP A 202 3.18 -5.56 -21.74
N THR A 203 4.27 -5.33 -21.05
CA THR A 203 5.39 -6.27 -20.93
C THR A 203 5.03 -7.48 -20.05
N PHE A 204 4.44 -7.23 -18.89
CA PHE A 204 4.34 -8.25 -17.84
C PHE A 204 2.96 -8.92 -17.75
N TYR A 205 1.88 -8.27 -18.17
CA TYR A 205 0.52 -8.78 -17.99
C TYR A 205 -0.11 -9.22 -19.33
N LYS A 206 -1.22 -9.93 -19.23
CA LYS A 206 -1.98 -10.35 -20.38
C LYS A 206 -2.69 -9.16 -21.00
N THR A 207 -2.58 -9.01 -22.32
CA THR A 207 -3.11 -7.89 -23.10
C THR A 207 -4.11 -8.36 -24.15
N MET A 208 -4.90 -7.43 -24.65
CA MET A 208 -5.75 -7.56 -25.82
C MET A 208 -5.57 -6.36 -26.76
N PRO A 209 -6.10 -6.40 -28.00
CA PRO A 209 -6.11 -5.21 -28.85
C PRO A 209 -6.76 -4.03 -28.16
N ILE A 210 -6.11 -2.86 -28.17
CA ILE A 210 -6.57 -1.67 -27.42
C ILE A 210 -8.00 -1.25 -27.80
N GLN A 211 -8.39 -1.42 -29.06
CA GLN A 211 -9.76 -1.12 -29.51
C GLN A 211 -10.79 -2.05 -28.88
N SER A 212 -10.44 -3.33 -28.67
CA SER A 212 -11.29 -4.30 -27.96
C SER A 212 -11.46 -3.89 -26.49
N ALA A 213 -10.36 -3.51 -25.83
CA ALA A 213 -10.40 -3.00 -24.45
C ALA A 213 -11.28 -1.75 -24.35
N LEU A 214 -11.11 -0.79 -25.27
CA LEU A 214 -11.94 0.42 -25.34
C LEU A 214 -13.43 0.10 -25.52
N SER A 215 -13.76 -0.83 -26.41
CA SER A 215 -15.14 -1.25 -26.65
C SER A 215 -15.78 -1.83 -25.37
N ILE A 216 -15.08 -2.70 -24.67
CA ILE A 216 -15.54 -3.29 -23.40
C ILE A 216 -15.77 -2.19 -22.36
N ILE A 217 -14.80 -1.32 -22.14
CA ILE A 217 -14.90 -0.27 -21.11
C ILE A 217 -15.98 0.75 -21.44
N ARG A 218 -16.12 1.17 -22.70
CA ARG A 218 -17.17 2.08 -23.14
C ARG A 218 -18.57 1.49 -22.92
N LYS A 219 -18.74 0.21 -23.24
CA LYS A 219 -19.98 -0.51 -22.94
C LYS A 219 -20.27 -0.52 -21.44
N ASN A 220 -19.28 -0.85 -20.60
CA ASN A 220 -19.43 -0.91 -19.14
C ASN A 220 -19.70 0.48 -18.53
N LEU A 221 -19.16 1.54 -19.13
CA LEU A 221 -19.39 2.93 -18.73
C LEU A 221 -20.65 3.54 -19.36
N GLY A 222 -21.36 2.79 -20.22
CA GLY A 222 -22.66 3.16 -20.78
C GLY A 222 -22.60 4.33 -21.78
N PHE A 223 -21.52 4.46 -22.56
CA PHE A 223 -21.43 5.54 -23.55
C PHE A 223 -20.90 5.08 -24.91
N VAL A 224 -21.31 5.80 -25.96
CA VAL A 224 -20.80 5.65 -27.32
C VAL A 224 -19.91 6.85 -27.64
N PRO A 225 -18.68 6.66 -28.14
CA PRO A 225 -17.80 7.77 -28.48
C PRO A 225 -18.32 8.52 -29.72
N ASN A 226 -18.02 9.81 -29.80
CA ASN A 226 -18.34 10.62 -31.00
C ASN A 226 -17.55 10.14 -32.23
N ASN A 227 -16.35 9.58 -32.02
CA ASN A 227 -15.51 8.99 -33.05
C ASN A 227 -14.93 7.66 -32.52
N GLU A 228 -15.19 6.57 -33.21
CA GLU A 228 -14.70 5.23 -32.81
C GLU A 228 -13.18 5.11 -32.78
N LYS A 229 -12.47 5.96 -33.53
CA LYS A 229 -10.99 6.01 -33.55
C LYS A 229 -10.39 6.66 -32.32
N ASP A 230 -11.19 7.37 -31.53
CA ASP A 230 -10.71 8.02 -30.31
C ASP A 230 -10.23 6.97 -29.31
N GLN A 231 -9.00 7.11 -28.83
CA GLN A 231 -8.41 6.20 -27.85
C GLN A 231 -8.54 6.78 -26.44
N ASN A 232 -9.77 7.08 -26.01
CA ASN A 232 -10.05 7.66 -24.71
C ASN A 232 -11.41 7.18 -24.13
N THR A 233 -11.65 7.51 -22.85
CA THR A 233 -12.89 7.23 -22.12
C THR A 233 -13.69 8.48 -21.81
N ILE A 234 -13.41 9.59 -22.51
CA ILE A 234 -14.04 10.88 -22.27
C ILE A 234 -15.54 10.79 -22.58
N ARG A 235 -16.35 11.12 -21.59
CA ARG A 235 -17.81 11.14 -21.71
C ARG A 235 -18.43 12.29 -20.95
N ASN A 236 -19.58 12.75 -21.41
CA ASN A 236 -20.36 13.75 -20.71
C ASN A 236 -21.31 13.07 -19.72
N ILE A 237 -21.19 13.43 -18.46
CA ILE A 237 -22.15 13.08 -17.40
C ILE A 237 -23.11 14.25 -17.30
N THR A 238 -24.40 14.00 -17.45
CA THR A 238 -25.43 15.03 -17.42
C THR A 238 -26.49 14.71 -16.38
N PHE A 239 -26.96 15.75 -15.72
CA PHE A 239 -28.09 15.72 -14.79
C PHE A 239 -29.09 16.80 -15.19
N ASP A 240 -30.36 16.45 -15.27
CA ASP A 240 -31.45 17.40 -15.56
C ASP A 240 -31.84 18.20 -14.31
N SER A 241 -31.47 17.75 -13.15
CA SER A 241 -31.77 18.40 -11.87
C SER A 241 -30.75 19.50 -11.55
N VAL A 242 -31.18 20.49 -10.76
CA VAL A 242 -30.34 21.60 -10.32
C VAL A 242 -29.14 21.07 -9.51
N GLU A 243 -27.96 21.62 -9.78
CA GLU A 243 -26.74 21.30 -9.02
C GLU A 243 -26.87 21.70 -7.55
N LYS A 244 -26.54 20.77 -6.65
CA LYS A 244 -26.54 21.02 -5.21
C LYS A 244 -25.13 21.49 -4.80
N ARG A 245 -25.02 22.75 -4.41
CA ARG A 245 -23.74 23.38 -4.05
C ARG A 245 -23.39 23.14 -2.58
N MET A 246 -23.34 21.86 -2.17
CA MET A 246 -22.93 21.46 -0.82
C MET A 246 -21.42 21.46 -0.71
N ASN A 247 -20.89 21.79 0.46
CA ASN A 247 -19.51 21.47 0.78
C ASN A 247 -19.33 19.95 0.89
N VAL A 248 -18.12 19.47 0.65
CA VAL A 248 -17.78 18.05 0.78
C VAL A 248 -16.52 17.91 1.62
N ILE A 249 -16.60 17.10 2.66
CA ILE A 249 -15.46 16.71 3.49
C ILE A 249 -15.30 15.20 3.38
N MET A 250 -14.23 14.74 2.75
CA MET A 250 -13.86 13.33 2.64
C MET A 250 -12.75 13.04 3.63
N ILE A 251 -13.04 12.28 4.67
CA ILE A 251 -12.06 11.83 5.67
C ILE A 251 -11.55 10.46 5.22
N SER A 252 -10.30 10.42 4.78
CA SER A 252 -9.58 9.20 4.46
C SER A 252 -8.93 8.68 5.75
N VAL A 253 -9.51 7.61 6.30
CA VAL A 253 -9.07 7.07 7.60
C VAL A 253 -7.99 6.02 7.38
N GLU A 254 -6.81 6.28 7.93
CA GLU A 254 -5.63 5.41 7.84
C GLU A 254 -5.92 3.99 8.30
N SER A 255 -5.64 3.00 7.43
CA SER A 255 -5.61 1.56 7.75
C SER A 255 -6.84 1.04 8.50
N LEU A 256 -8.06 1.48 8.16
CA LEU A 256 -9.28 1.09 8.86
C LEU A 256 -10.01 -0.05 8.13
N SER A 257 -9.97 -1.25 8.69
CA SER A 257 -10.76 -2.40 8.19
C SER A 257 -12.21 -2.32 8.67
N ALA A 258 -13.15 -2.81 7.87
CA ALA A 258 -14.56 -2.92 8.27
C ALA A 258 -14.76 -3.78 9.54
N GLU A 259 -13.90 -4.78 9.75
CA GLU A 259 -13.95 -5.69 10.91
C GLU A 259 -13.82 -4.99 12.29
N PHE A 260 -13.33 -3.73 12.33
CA PHE A 260 -13.24 -2.97 13.59
C PHE A 260 -14.56 -2.31 14.01
N LEU A 261 -15.49 -2.08 13.09
CA LEU A 261 -16.73 -1.37 13.39
C LEU A 261 -17.82 -2.30 13.92
N GLY A 262 -18.53 -1.84 14.95
CA GLY A 262 -19.71 -2.52 15.48
C GLY A 262 -20.81 -2.69 14.43
N SER A 263 -20.94 -1.73 13.52
CA SER A 263 -21.88 -1.77 12.40
C SER A 263 -21.64 -2.91 11.41
N TYR A 264 -20.45 -3.51 11.42
CA TYR A 264 -20.07 -4.72 10.66
C TYR A 264 -19.93 -5.97 11.52
N GLY A 265 -20.34 -5.88 12.79
CA GLY A 265 -20.40 -7.04 13.69
C GLY A 265 -19.29 -7.15 14.74
N ASN A 266 -18.42 -6.13 14.86
CA ASN A 266 -17.45 -6.09 15.95
C ASN A 266 -18.15 -5.88 17.29
N THR A 267 -17.82 -6.68 18.29
CA THR A 267 -18.45 -6.63 19.63
C THR A 267 -17.59 -5.95 20.69
N GLN A 268 -16.38 -5.50 20.34
CA GLN A 268 -15.43 -4.90 21.28
C GLN A 268 -15.76 -3.45 21.65
N GLY A 269 -16.67 -2.79 20.91
CA GLY A 269 -17.09 -1.43 21.18
C GLY A 269 -15.98 -0.38 21.00
N ILE A 270 -15.11 -0.58 20.02
CA ILE A 270 -13.97 0.31 19.76
C ILE A 270 -14.29 1.48 18.82
N THR A 271 -15.46 1.47 18.15
CA THR A 271 -15.86 2.53 17.19
C THR A 271 -17.23 3.15 17.49
N PRO A 272 -17.52 3.56 18.76
CA PRO A 272 -18.86 4.01 19.13
C PRO A 272 -19.33 5.26 18.38
N ASN A 273 -18.43 6.18 18.01
CA ASN A 273 -18.79 7.39 17.28
C ASN A 273 -19.12 7.10 15.81
N MET A 274 -18.29 6.32 15.11
CA MET A 274 -18.57 5.91 13.73
C MET A 274 -19.81 5.02 13.66
N ASP A 275 -20.05 4.15 14.64
CA ASP A 275 -21.27 3.34 14.72
C ASP A 275 -22.54 4.19 14.92
N SER A 276 -22.44 5.29 15.67
CA SER A 276 -23.51 6.28 15.77
C SER A 276 -23.78 6.98 14.45
N LEU A 277 -22.71 7.44 13.78
CA LEU A 277 -22.81 8.08 12.46
C LEU A 277 -23.35 7.12 11.39
N ALA A 278 -23.01 5.83 11.47
CA ALA A 278 -23.55 4.81 10.57
C ALA A 278 -25.07 4.61 10.72
N LYS A 279 -25.59 4.80 11.95
CA LYS A 279 -27.04 4.76 12.21
C LYS A 279 -27.77 6.02 11.73
N GLU A 280 -27.09 7.16 11.73
CA GLU A 280 -27.64 8.46 11.34
C GLU A 280 -27.39 8.79 9.86
N GLY A 281 -26.54 8.05 9.16
CA GLY A 281 -26.13 8.25 7.78
C GLY A 281 -26.38 7.05 6.88
N LEU A 282 -25.77 7.05 5.71
CA LEU A 282 -25.77 5.94 4.76
C LEU A 282 -24.50 5.11 4.91
N LEU A 283 -24.64 3.89 5.43
CA LEU A 283 -23.55 2.93 5.62
C LEU A 283 -23.39 2.05 4.37
N PHE A 284 -22.20 2.00 3.81
CA PHE A 284 -21.85 1.10 2.70
C PHE A 284 -21.28 -0.20 3.26
N THR A 285 -22.04 -1.28 3.14
CA THR A 285 -21.69 -2.56 3.78
C THR A 285 -20.80 -3.47 2.95
N ASN A 286 -20.55 -3.14 1.68
CA ASN A 286 -19.84 -4.01 0.73
C ASN A 286 -18.90 -3.21 -0.17
N LEU A 287 -17.96 -2.48 0.45
CA LEU A 287 -16.98 -1.62 -0.23
C LEU A 287 -15.57 -2.21 -0.10
N TYR A 288 -14.82 -2.23 -1.22
CA TYR A 288 -13.47 -2.79 -1.29
C TYR A 288 -12.45 -1.75 -1.70
N ALA A 289 -11.34 -1.71 -0.94
CA ALA A 289 -10.19 -0.87 -1.21
C ALA A 289 -9.44 -1.33 -2.47
N SER A 290 -8.93 -0.38 -3.24
CA SER A 290 -8.19 -0.68 -4.47
C SER A 290 -6.79 -1.27 -4.22
N GLY A 291 -6.27 -1.14 -3.01
CA GLY A 291 -4.96 -1.65 -2.66
C GLY A 291 -4.72 -1.74 -1.17
N THR A 292 -3.48 -1.97 -0.79
CA THR A 292 -3.06 -2.30 0.57
C THR A 292 -2.20 -1.21 1.22
N ARG A 293 -2.13 -0.02 0.62
CA ARG A 293 -1.28 1.10 1.05
C ARG A 293 -2.02 2.42 0.86
N THR A 294 -1.71 3.39 1.71
CA THR A 294 -2.27 4.76 1.69
C THR A 294 -2.27 5.38 0.30
N VAL A 295 -1.13 5.35 -0.40
CA VAL A 295 -1.02 5.92 -1.76
C VAL A 295 -1.96 5.28 -2.78
N ARG A 296 -2.35 4.00 -2.62
CA ARG A 296 -3.34 3.33 -3.48
C ARG A 296 -4.75 3.78 -3.16
N GLY A 297 -5.07 3.94 -1.87
CA GLY A 297 -6.34 4.51 -1.46
C GLY A 297 -6.50 5.96 -1.94
N LEU A 298 -5.47 6.79 -1.76
CA LEU A 298 -5.47 8.17 -2.24
C LEU A 298 -5.58 8.25 -3.78
N GLU A 299 -4.89 7.37 -4.51
CA GLU A 299 -5.02 7.23 -5.97
C GLU A 299 -6.47 6.92 -6.37
N ALA A 300 -7.08 5.93 -5.74
CA ALA A 300 -8.45 5.52 -6.02
C ALA A 300 -9.47 6.63 -5.73
N LEU A 301 -9.33 7.31 -4.58
CA LEU A 301 -10.23 8.38 -4.15
C LEU A 301 -10.08 9.66 -4.98
N SER A 302 -8.87 9.93 -5.48
CA SER A 302 -8.60 11.18 -6.21
C SER A 302 -8.72 11.03 -7.71
N LEU A 303 -8.23 9.92 -8.29
CA LEU A 303 -8.21 9.68 -9.74
C LEU A 303 -9.38 8.82 -10.23
N CYS A 304 -10.04 8.07 -9.35
CA CYS A 304 -11.15 7.17 -9.68
C CYS A 304 -10.82 6.23 -10.86
N ILE A 305 -9.60 5.66 -10.83
CA ILE A 305 -9.02 4.78 -11.84
C ILE A 305 -8.68 3.41 -11.21
N PRO A 306 -8.81 2.27 -11.94
CA PRO A 306 -8.29 0.99 -11.47
C PRO A 306 -6.80 1.08 -11.14
N PRO A 307 -6.31 0.39 -10.10
CA PRO A 307 -4.90 0.42 -9.74
C PRO A 307 -4.02 -0.10 -10.89
N THR A 308 -2.99 0.66 -11.23
CA THR A 308 -2.01 0.23 -12.24
C THR A 308 -0.89 -0.56 -11.56
N PRO A 309 -0.25 -1.55 -12.23
CA PRO A 309 0.78 -2.35 -11.58
C PRO A 309 1.99 -1.53 -11.14
N GLY A 310 2.72 -2.04 -10.16
CA GLY A 310 3.91 -1.38 -9.62
C GLY A 310 3.56 -0.25 -8.66
N GLN A 311 4.32 0.82 -8.68
CA GLN A 311 4.15 1.97 -7.81
C GLN A 311 2.84 2.72 -8.09
N SER A 312 2.19 3.24 -7.04
CA SER A 312 1.02 4.12 -7.19
C SER A 312 1.36 5.35 -8.03
N ILE A 313 0.39 5.84 -8.80
CA ILE A 313 0.50 7.06 -9.59
C ILE A 313 0.88 8.26 -8.71
N VAL A 314 0.42 8.32 -7.47
CA VAL A 314 0.77 9.36 -6.49
C VAL A 314 2.29 9.52 -6.34
N LYS A 315 3.05 8.43 -6.43
CA LYS A 315 4.51 8.41 -6.25
C LYS A 315 5.31 8.50 -7.57
N ARG A 316 4.66 8.42 -8.72
CA ARG A 316 5.36 8.45 -10.03
C ARG A 316 5.76 9.88 -10.41
N GLN A 317 6.76 10.00 -11.27
CA GLN A 317 7.25 11.31 -11.75
C GLN A 317 6.20 12.05 -12.60
N ASP A 318 5.41 11.32 -13.40
CA ASP A 318 4.39 11.87 -14.31
C ASP A 318 3.00 11.97 -13.66
N ASN A 319 2.94 12.43 -12.41
CA ASN A 319 1.72 12.49 -11.60
C ASN A 319 1.04 13.87 -11.60
N LYS A 320 1.40 14.76 -12.53
CA LYS A 320 1.00 16.17 -12.57
C LYS A 320 -0.11 16.42 -13.60
N ASN A 321 -0.92 17.46 -13.36
CA ASN A 321 -2.01 17.87 -14.26
C ASN A 321 -2.95 16.73 -14.67
N LEU A 322 -3.23 15.82 -13.76
CA LEU A 322 -4.13 14.70 -14.00
C LEU A 322 -5.59 15.12 -13.77
N PHE A 323 -6.50 14.39 -14.41
CA PHE A 323 -7.92 14.52 -14.17
C PHE A 323 -8.28 13.91 -12.82
N THR A 324 -8.60 14.75 -11.83
CA THR A 324 -8.87 14.36 -10.45
C THR A 324 -10.27 14.76 -10.01
N LEU A 325 -10.75 14.18 -8.91
CA LEU A 325 -11.99 14.61 -8.27
C LEU A 325 -11.94 16.11 -7.93
N GLY A 326 -10.81 16.60 -7.38
CA GLY A 326 -10.64 18.02 -7.10
C GLY A 326 -10.65 18.90 -8.35
N SER A 327 -10.21 18.41 -9.52
CA SER A 327 -10.29 19.17 -10.76
C SER A 327 -11.75 19.40 -11.20
N VAL A 328 -12.63 18.40 -10.97
CA VAL A 328 -14.09 18.55 -11.22
C VAL A 328 -14.69 19.57 -10.25
N PHE A 329 -14.38 19.49 -8.96
CA PHE A 329 -14.86 20.47 -7.99
C PHE A 329 -14.38 21.89 -8.32
N ARG A 330 -13.12 22.08 -8.69
CA ARG A 330 -12.61 23.40 -9.11
C ARG A 330 -13.33 23.94 -10.35
N SER A 331 -13.64 23.09 -11.33
CA SER A 331 -14.41 23.51 -12.50
C SER A 331 -15.83 24.01 -12.14
N LYS A 332 -16.34 23.65 -10.96
CA LYS A 332 -17.61 24.11 -10.37
C LYS A 332 -17.43 25.31 -9.42
N GLY A 333 -16.24 25.87 -9.32
CA GLY A 333 -15.94 27.04 -8.49
C GLY A 333 -15.69 26.74 -7.02
N TYR A 334 -15.42 25.47 -6.66
CA TYR A 334 -15.03 25.07 -5.31
C TYR A 334 -13.55 25.35 -5.03
N ASN A 335 -13.22 25.59 -3.79
CA ASN A 335 -11.87 25.41 -3.30
C ASN A 335 -11.63 23.94 -3.01
N SER A 336 -10.55 23.36 -3.58
CA SER A 336 -10.19 21.96 -3.37
C SER A 336 -8.97 21.89 -2.48
N ARG A 337 -9.07 21.19 -1.33
CA ARG A 337 -8.01 21.06 -0.34
C ARG A 337 -7.60 19.62 -0.10
N PHE A 338 -6.32 19.45 0.21
CA PHE A 338 -5.80 18.25 0.83
C PHE A 338 -5.18 18.62 2.19
N ILE A 339 -5.67 18.01 3.26
CA ILE A 339 -5.20 18.28 4.62
C ILE A 339 -4.67 17.00 5.23
N TYR A 340 -3.42 17.03 5.70
CA TYR A 340 -2.73 15.85 6.20
C TYR A 340 -2.12 16.07 7.58
N GLY A 341 -2.31 15.11 8.50
CA GLY A 341 -1.75 15.18 9.86
C GLY A 341 -0.23 14.97 9.91
N GLY A 342 0.35 14.36 8.89
CA GLY A 342 1.78 14.11 8.78
C GLY A 342 2.52 15.16 7.95
N TYR A 343 3.77 14.85 7.63
CA TYR A 343 4.60 15.66 6.72
C TYR A 343 4.32 15.25 5.28
N GLY A 344 3.77 16.14 4.48
CA GLY A 344 3.24 15.83 3.15
C GLY A 344 4.28 15.43 2.11
N TYR A 345 5.59 15.57 2.37
CA TYR A 345 6.62 14.98 1.51
C TYR A 345 6.62 13.45 1.57
N PHE A 346 6.11 12.88 2.68
CA PHE A 346 5.94 11.43 2.79
C PHE A 346 4.99 10.95 1.70
N ASP A 347 5.37 9.84 1.05
CA ASP A 347 4.62 9.25 -0.05
C ASP A 347 4.28 10.23 -1.20
N ASN A 348 5.05 11.32 -1.32
CA ASN A 348 4.92 12.33 -2.38
C ASN A 348 3.56 13.07 -2.40
N MET A 349 2.83 13.08 -1.27
CA MET A 349 1.46 13.61 -1.21
C MET A 349 1.40 15.09 -1.54
N ASN A 350 2.31 15.93 -0.98
CA ASN A 350 2.33 17.38 -1.25
C ASN A 350 2.51 17.68 -2.73
N GLU A 351 3.47 17.00 -3.38
CA GLU A 351 3.74 17.19 -4.80
C GLU A 351 2.54 16.75 -5.63
N PHE A 352 2.00 15.55 -5.37
CA PHE A 352 0.84 15.03 -6.10
C PHE A 352 -0.35 15.98 -6.00
N TYR A 353 -0.78 16.34 -4.80
CA TYR A 353 -1.98 17.16 -4.63
C TYR A 353 -1.80 18.59 -5.14
N SER A 354 -0.67 19.25 -4.83
CA SER A 354 -0.41 20.61 -5.28
C SER A 354 -0.30 20.72 -6.80
N GLN A 355 0.40 19.78 -7.45
CA GLN A 355 0.54 19.75 -8.92
C GLN A 355 -0.76 19.35 -9.64
N ASN A 356 -1.74 18.85 -8.91
CA ASN A 356 -3.09 18.58 -9.38
C ASN A 356 -4.11 19.61 -8.89
N GLY A 357 -3.60 20.77 -8.40
CA GLY A 357 -4.37 22.00 -8.12
C GLY A 357 -5.16 21.99 -6.81
N TYR A 358 -4.80 21.14 -5.85
CA TYR A 358 -5.33 21.27 -4.49
C TYR A 358 -4.50 22.27 -3.69
N GLU A 359 -5.15 22.99 -2.80
CA GLU A 359 -4.45 23.69 -1.72
C GLU A 359 -4.04 22.66 -0.66
N VAL A 360 -2.74 22.52 -0.45
CA VAL A 360 -2.20 21.51 0.47
C VAL A 360 -1.88 22.16 1.81
N THR A 361 -2.36 21.54 2.87
CA THR A 361 -2.05 21.94 4.26
C THR A 361 -1.65 20.69 5.03
N ASP A 362 -0.46 20.69 5.61
CA ASP A 362 0.06 19.56 6.37
C ASP A 362 0.50 19.95 7.78
N ARG A 363 1.15 19.05 8.51
CA ARG A 363 1.66 19.26 9.86
C ARG A 363 2.45 20.57 10.01
N ASN A 364 3.15 21.02 8.97
CA ASN A 364 3.95 22.24 9.02
C ASN A 364 3.12 23.53 9.22
N ALA A 365 1.81 23.48 9.00
CA ALA A 365 0.91 24.60 9.23
C ALA A 365 0.52 24.77 10.70
N LEU A 366 0.92 23.87 11.59
CA LEU A 366 0.73 23.94 13.02
C LEU A 366 2.00 24.40 13.73
N SER A 367 1.86 25.37 14.63
CA SER A 367 2.93 25.75 15.56
C SER A 367 3.02 24.73 16.70
N GLU A 368 4.18 24.65 17.36
CA GLU A 368 4.40 23.76 18.52
C GLU A 368 3.37 23.95 19.66
N LYS A 369 2.78 25.15 19.77
CA LYS A 369 1.75 25.45 20.80
C LYS A 369 0.37 24.89 20.45
N GLU A 370 0.13 24.61 19.18
CA GLU A 370 -1.13 24.04 18.67
C GLU A 370 -1.11 22.52 18.65
N ILE A 371 0.05 21.91 18.88
CA ILE A 371 0.22 20.46 18.86
C ILE A 371 0.14 19.93 20.28
N HIS A 372 -0.87 19.11 20.55
CA HIS A 372 -1.02 18.44 21.85
C HIS A 372 -0.24 17.12 21.90
N TYR A 373 -0.12 16.45 20.76
CA TYR A 373 0.61 15.19 20.65
C TYR A 373 1.06 14.94 19.23
N GLU A 374 2.27 14.43 19.07
CA GLU A 374 2.78 13.94 17.79
C GLU A 374 3.69 12.72 17.96
N ASN A 375 3.81 11.95 16.91
CA ASN A 375 4.78 10.87 16.77
C ASN A 375 5.53 11.01 15.44
N THR A 376 6.31 10.00 15.06
CA THR A 376 7.10 10.04 13.81
C THR A 376 6.27 10.26 12.54
N TRP A 377 4.96 9.94 12.55
CA TRP A 377 4.07 10.06 11.40
C TRP A 377 3.40 11.43 11.30
N GLY A 378 3.31 12.14 12.39
CA GLY A 378 2.68 13.46 12.44
C GLY A 378 1.90 13.71 13.71
N VAL A 379 1.03 14.72 13.67
CA VAL A 379 0.19 15.13 14.79
C VAL A 379 -0.97 14.18 15.00
N ALA A 380 -1.43 14.11 16.24
CA ALA A 380 -2.62 13.33 16.58
C ALA A 380 -3.85 13.80 15.80
N ASP A 381 -4.78 12.88 15.51
CA ASP A 381 -5.96 13.17 14.69
C ASP A 381 -6.83 14.30 15.26
N GLU A 382 -6.84 14.54 16.58
CA GLU A 382 -7.51 15.71 17.16
C GLU A 382 -6.90 17.04 16.68
N ASP A 383 -5.58 17.13 16.57
CA ASP A 383 -4.88 18.32 16.12
C ASP A 383 -5.06 18.52 14.61
N LEU A 384 -5.02 17.43 13.84
CA LEU A 384 -5.38 17.43 12.42
C LEU A 384 -6.79 17.98 12.20
N PHE A 385 -7.78 17.52 12.96
CA PHE A 385 -9.15 17.99 12.81
C PHE A 385 -9.34 19.43 13.26
N THR A 386 -8.61 19.89 14.27
CA THR A 386 -8.57 21.31 14.66
C THR A 386 -8.00 22.17 13.53
N LEU A 387 -6.90 21.74 12.91
CA LEU A 387 -6.33 22.36 11.71
C LEU A 387 -7.36 22.40 10.58
N SER A 388 -8.03 21.28 10.34
CA SER A 388 -9.04 21.17 9.28
C SER A 388 -10.18 22.15 9.48
N LEU A 389 -10.75 22.25 10.67
CA LEU A 389 -11.81 23.23 10.98
C LEU A 389 -11.34 24.66 10.73
N ARG A 390 -10.11 24.99 11.11
CA ARG A 390 -9.51 26.32 10.86
C ARG A 390 -9.46 26.66 9.37
N GLU A 391 -9.00 25.72 8.55
CA GLU A 391 -8.86 25.94 7.11
C GLU A 391 -10.23 25.99 6.39
N LEU A 392 -11.17 25.14 6.78
CA LEU A 392 -12.52 25.13 6.24
C LEU A 392 -13.33 26.38 6.62
N ASP A 393 -13.13 26.91 7.84
CA ASP A 393 -13.72 28.19 8.26
C ASP A 393 -13.20 29.38 7.42
N LYS A 394 -11.92 29.33 6.97
CA LYS A 394 -11.35 30.35 6.06
C LYS A 394 -12.06 30.31 4.70
N ASP A 395 -12.24 29.10 4.13
CA ASP A 395 -12.92 28.95 2.84
C ASP A 395 -14.36 29.45 2.89
N TYR A 396 -15.09 29.05 3.94
CA TYR A 396 -16.45 29.50 4.15
C TYR A 396 -16.56 31.03 4.25
N LYS A 397 -15.67 31.68 5.02
CA LYS A 397 -15.62 33.14 5.15
C LYS A 397 -15.32 33.84 3.83
N ASN A 398 -14.56 33.19 2.93
CA ASN A 398 -14.28 33.69 1.59
C ASN A 398 -15.45 33.48 0.60
N GLY A 399 -16.59 32.93 1.07
CA GLY A 399 -17.79 32.73 0.29
C GLY A 399 -17.68 31.64 -0.79
N LYS A 400 -16.67 30.78 -0.73
CA LYS A 400 -16.49 29.66 -1.67
C LYS A 400 -16.92 28.35 -1.04
N PRO A 401 -17.67 27.49 -1.75
CA PRO A 401 -17.87 26.12 -1.34
C PRO A 401 -16.53 25.37 -1.41
N PHE A 402 -16.34 24.36 -0.57
CA PHE A 402 -15.10 23.61 -0.49
C PHE A 402 -15.31 22.12 -0.71
N PHE A 403 -14.30 21.50 -1.30
CA PHE A 403 -14.04 20.07 -1.28
C PHE A 403 -12.73 19.84 -0.52
N ALA A 404 -12.80 19.16 0.61
CA ALA A 404 -11.63 18.86 1.41
C ALA A 404 -11.44 17.34 1.53
N GLN A 405 -10.25 16.85 1.22
CA GLN A 405 -9.81 15.51 1.53
C GLN A 405 -8.86 15.59 2.72
N ILE A 406 -9.23 14.95 3.82
CA ILE A 406 -8.48 14.95 5.09
C ILE A 406 -7.92 13.55 5.29
N MET A 407 -6.59 13.42 5.48
CA MET A 407 -5.93 12.13 5.70
C MET A 407 -5.45 12.02 7.14
N THR A 408 -5.96 11.01 7.90
CA THR A 408 -5.58 10.75 9.29
C THR A 408 -4.26 9.99 9.42
N VAL A 409 -3.67 9.93 10.62
CA VAL A 409 -2.38 9.29 10.87
C VAL A 409 -2.34 8.40 12.11
N SER A 410 -3.24 8.61 13.09
CA SER A 410 -3.08 8.03 14.44
C SER A 410 -3.24 6.51 14.49
N ASN A 411 -3.88 5.90 13.49
CA ASN A 411 -4.02 4.43 13.39
C ASN A 411 -2.79 3.74 12.80
N HIS A 412 -1.67 4.45 12.68
CA HIS A 412 -0.40 3.88 12.25
C HIS A 412 0.43 3.37 13.45
N ARG A 413 1.26 2.32 13.24
CA ARG A 413 2.26 1.92 14.25
C ARG A 413 3.21 3.09 14.52
N PRO A 414 3.59 3.41 15.77
CA PRO A 414 3.56 2.58 16.98
C PRO A 414 2.24 2.58 17.78
N TYR A 415 1.11 3.02 17.21
CA TYR A 415 -0.22 3.07 17.84
C TYR A 415 -0.22 3.96 19.08
N THR A 416 0.41 5.13 18.98
CA THR A 416 0.52 6.10 20.05
C THR A 416 -0.41 7.28 19.83
N TYR A 417 -1.02 7.75 20.92
CA TYR A 417 -1.98 8.85 20.96
C TYR A 417 -2.01 9.47 22.36
N PRO A 418 -2.64 10.64 22.57
CA PRO A 418 -2.73 11.28 23.89
C PRO A 418 -3.41 10.38 24.92
N GLU A 419 -2.78 10.18 26.06
CA GLU A 419 -3.34 9.41 27.16
C GLU A 419 -4.64 10.02 27.71
N GLY A 420 -5.53 9.16 28.22
CA GLY A 420 -6.79 9.58 28.86
C GLY A 420 -7.90 10.01 27.88
N ARG A 421 -7.71 9.87 26.57
CA ARG A 421 -8.76 10.14 25.56
C ARG A 421 -9.71 8.97 25.39
N VAL A 422 -9.19 7.77 25.53
CA VAL A 422 -9.93 6.51 25.47
C VAL A 422 -9.49 5.59 26.61
N ASP A 423 -10.25 4.56 26.90
CA ASP A 423 -10.02 3.61 27.99
C ASP A 423 -8.94 2.54 27.69
N ILE A 424 -8.43 2.50 26.48
CA ILE A 424 -7.30 1.66 26.09
C ILE A 424 -6.02 2.52 26.20
N PRO A 425 -4.98 2.08 26.94
CA PRO A 425 -3.74 2.83 27.05
C PRO A 425 -3.02 2.96 25.71
N SER A 426 -2.39 4.11 25.47
CA SER A 426 -1.57 4.35 24.28
C SER A 426 -0.44 3.33 24.17
N HIS A 427 -0.02 3.02 22.94
CA HIS A 427 1.08 2.09 22.63
C HIS A 427 0.81 0.62 23.01
N THR A 428 -0.44 0.22 23.22
CA THR A 428 -0.79 -1.17 23.55
C THR A 428 -1.24 -2.01 22.36
N GLY A 429 -1.68 -1.36 21.28
CA GLY A 429 -2.11 -2.08 20.07
C GLY A 429 -2.96 -1.23 19.14
N ARG A 430 -3.30 -1.82 18.01
CA ARG A 430 -4.09 -1.18 16.95
C ARG A 430 -5.50 -0.82 17.42
N GLU A 431 -6.13 -1.67 18.22
CA GLU A 431 -7.49 -1.45 18.71
C GLU A 431 -7.62 -0.13 19.48
N GLY A 432 -6.60 0.22 20.28
CA GLY A 432 -6.51 1.49 20.96
C GLY A 432 -6.40 2.67 20.00
N ALA A 433 -5.56 2.55 18.98
CA ALA A 433 -5.38 3.58 17.96
C ALA A 433 -6.66 3.78 17.12
N VAL A 434 -7.34 2.70 16.72
CA VAL A 434 -8.64 2.77 16.05
C VAL A 434 -9.68 3.47 16.94
N LYS A 435 -9.73 3.12 18.24
CA LYS A 435 -10.65 3.75 19.20
C LYS A 435 -10.35 5.23 19.39
N TYR A 436 -9.07 5.61 19.38
CA TYR A 436 -8.67 7.02 19.44
C TYR A 436 -9.06 7.77 18.16
N THR A 437 -8.83 7.21 16.97
CA THR A 437 -9.24 7.82 15.70
C THR A 437 -10.77 7.98 15.64
N ASP A 438 -11.54 6.98 16.09
CA ASP A 438 -13.00 7.08 16.25
C ASP A 438 -13.41 8.22 17.18
N TYR A 439 -12.75 8.36 18.33
CA TYR A 439 -12.96 9.48 19.26
C TYR A 439 -12.69 10.82 18.58
N ALA A 440 -11.58 10.94 17.85
CA ALA A 440 -11.19 12.18 17.17
C ALA A 440 -12.18 12.56 16.07
N ILE A 441 -12.65 11.58 15.27
CA ILE A 441 -13.71 11.77 14.27
C ILE A 441 -15.00 12.23 14.96
N GLY A 442 -15.40 11.57 16.04
CA GLY A 442 -16.60 11.96 16.81
C GLY A 442 -16.51 13.39 17.34
N LYS A 443 -15.35 13.78 17.86
CA LYS A 443 -15.08 15.17 18.31
C LYS A 443 -15.19 16.15 17.15
N PHE A 444 -14.54 15.86 16.03
CA PHE A 444 -14.60 16.69 14.82
C PHE A 444 -16.03 16.92 14.35
N ILE A 445 -16.86 15.89 14.28
CA ILE A 445 -18.26 16.02 13.88
C ILE A 445 -19.06 16.87 14.88
N ARG A 446 -18.83 16.70 16.19
CA ARG A 446 -19.48 17.52 17.21
C ARG A 446 -19.11 19.01 17.09
N GLU A 447 -17.85 19.33 16.85
CA GLU A 447 -17.38 20.69 16.64
C GLU A 447 -17.86 21.27 15.30
N ALA A 448 -17.88 20.45 14.25
CA ALA A 448 -18.45 20.83 12.95
C ALA A 448 -19.94 21.15 13.02
N LYS A 449 -20.72 20.45 13.86
CA LYS A 449 -22.16 20.76 14.09
C LYS A 449 -22.40 22.19 14.58
N LEU A 450 -21.41 22.85 15.18
CA LEU A 450 -21.48 24.23 15.62
C LEU A 450 -21.13 25.25 14.53
N LYS A 451 -20.68 24.80 13.36
CA LYS A 451 -20.25 25.67 12.26
C LYS A 451 -21.42 26.03 11.32
N PRO A 452 -21.43 27.26 10.78
CA PRO A 452 -22.51 27.71 9.91
C PRO A 452 -22.61 26.93 8.60
N TRP A 453 -21.53 26.29 8.16
CA TRP A 453 -21.48 25.49 6.95
C TRP A 453 -21.95 24.03 7.14
N PHE A 454 -22.12 23.55 8.37
CA PHE A 454 -22.42 22.16 8.67
C PHE A 454 -23.66 21.63 7.94
N LYS A 455 -24.76 22.36 8.00
CA LYS A 455 -26.05 21.93 7.42
C LYS A 455 -25.99 21.68 5.90
N ASN A 456 -25.10 22.42 5.21
CA ASN A 456 -24.88 22.28 3.78
C ASN A 456 -23.57 21.54 3.46
N THR A 457 -23.25 20.50 4.23
CA THR A 457 -22.01 19.73 4.07
C THR A 457 -22.28 18.24 4.03
N LEU A 458 -21.70 17.58 3.03
CA LEU A 458 -21.61 16.13 2.94
C LEU A 458 -20.27 15.66 3.56
N PHE A 459 -20.37 14.85 4.59
CA PHE A 459 -19.22 14.15 5.18
C PHE A 459 -19.16 12.74 4.60
N VAL A 460 -17.99 12.34 4.09
CA VAL A 460 -17.69 11.01 3.58
C VAL A 460 -16.55 10.48 4.41
N ILE A 461 -16.81 9.54 5.31
CA ILE A 461 -15.81 8.91 6.16
C ILE A 461 -15.51 7.54 5.54
N VAL A 462 -14.30 7.35 5.03
CA VAL A 462 -13.90 6.14 4.30
C VAL A 462 -12.47 5.78 4.63
N ALA A 463 -12.16 4.49 4.73
CA ALA A 463 -10.78 4.06 4.87
C ALA A 463 -10.01 4.19 3.55
N ASP A 464 -8.70 4.45 3.65
CA ASP A 464 -7.79 4.39 2.51
C ASP A 464 -7.48 2.94 2.11
N HIS A 465 -7.21 2.06 3.08
CA HIS A 465 -7.04 0.61 2.93
C HIS A 465 -7.31 -0.11 4.27
N CYS A 466 -7.25 -1.44 4.25
CA CYS A 466 -7.37 -2.24 5.47
C CYS A 466 -6.10 -2.24 6.33
N ALA A 467 -6.26 -2.59 7.60
CA ALA A 467 -5.19 -2.69 8.60
C ALA A 467 -4.12 -3.74 8.28
N SER A 468 -4.46 -4.78 7.54
CA SER A 468 -3.56 -5.86 7.13
C SER A 468 -3.89 -6.30 5.71
N SER A 469 -2.86 -6.65 4.95
CA SER A 469 -2.98 -7.15 3.58
C SER A 469 -2.59 -8.61 3.44
N ALA A 470 -2.02 -9.22 4.48
CA ALA A 470 -1.56 -10.60 4.44
C ALA A 470 -2.71 -11.59 4.63
N GLY A 471 -2.65 -12.70 3.91
CA GLY A 471 -3.63 -13.78 3.98
C GLY A 471 -3.09 -15.11 3.46
N LYS A 472 -3.93 -16.15 3.51
CA LYS A 472 -3.57 -17.49 3.02
C LYS A 472 -3.46 -17.58 1.50
N VAL A 473 -4.12 -16.66 0.80
CA VAL A 473 -4.17 -16.58 -0.65
C VAL A 473 -3.51 -15.28 -1.12
N GLU A 474 -3.23 -15.18 -2.40
CA GLU A 474 -2.50 -14.05 -3.00
C GLU A 474 -3.25 -12.72 -2.85
N LEU A 475 -4.58 -12.72 -3.05
CA LEU A 475 -5.48 -11.58 -2.84
C LEU A 475 -6.63 -12.00 -1.92
N PRO A 476 -6.43 -11.96 -0.59
CA PRO A 476 -7.48 -12.31 0.38
C PRO A 476 -8.51 -11.17 0.42
N VAL A 477 -9.70 -11.41 -0.15
CA VAL A 477 -10.72 -10.35 -0.36
C VAL A 477 -11.20 -9.72 0.95
N ASP A 478 -11.21 -10.47 2.06
CA ASP A 478 -11.53 -9.98 3.40
C ASP A 478 -10.59 -8.85 3.86
N LYS A 479 -9.34 -8.85 3.38
CA LYS A 479 -8.31 -7.84 3.68
C LYS A 479 -8.37 -6.60 2.79
N TYR A 480 -9.43 -6.47 2.01
CA TYR A 480 -9.75 -5.26 1.22
C TYR A 480 -11.11 -4.66 1.61
N HIS A 481 -11.86 -5.29 2.53
CA HIS A 481 -13.16 -4.81 2.96
C HIS A 481 -13.02 -3.62 3.90
N ILE A 482 -13.38 -2.43 3.43
CA ILE A 482 -13.26 -1.15 4.14
C ILE A 482 -14.63 -0.55 4.46
N PRO A 483 -14.78 0.19 5.58
CA PRO A 483 -16.00 0.90 5.90
C PRO A 483 -16.10 2.21 5.12
N MET A 484 -17.34 2.61 4.78
CA MET A 484 -17.67 3.97 4.38
C MET A 484 -19.01 4.40 4.96
N ILE A 485 -19.06 5.64 5.42
CA ILE A 485 -20.27 6.30 5.92
C ILE A 485 -20.42 7.63 5.18
N MET A 486 -21.55 7.87 4.54
CA MET A 486 -21.94 9.18 4.04
C MET A 486 -22.94 9.82 5.01
N TYR A 487 -22.57 10.99 5.55
CA TYR A 487 -23.33 11.67 6.58
C TYR A 487 -23.63 13.11 6.17
N ALA A 488 -24.92 13.43 6.01
CA ALA A 488 -25.45 14.76 5.77
C ALA A 488 -26.91 14.77 6.23
N PRO A 489 -27.20 15.05 7.50
CA PRO A 489 -28.52 14.79 8.12
C PRO A 489 -29.70 15.42 7.40
N GLU A 490 -29.52 16.60 6.78
CA GLU A 490 -30.60 17.30 6.04
C GLU A 490 -30.74 16.82 4.59
N HIS A 491 -29.81 16.01 4.08
CA HIS A 491 -29.72 15.64 2.65
C HIS A 491 -29.68 14.14 2.36
N ILE A 492 -29.23 13.33 3.31
CA ILE A 492 -29.09 11.86 3.17
C ILE A 492 -29.95 11.17 4.23
N LYS A 493 -30.83 10.29 3.77
CA LYS A 493 -31.60 9.44 4.67
C LYS A 493 -30.71 8.33 5.24
N PRO A 494 -30.83 8.03 6.55
CA PRO A 494 -30.16 6.89 7.15
C PRO A 494 -30.53 5.57 6.45
N GLY A 495 -29.56 4.68 6.30
CA GLY A 495 -29.78 3.39 5.67
C GLY A 495 -28.50 2.60 5.42
N LYS A 496 -28.65 1.48 4.73
CA LYS A 496 -27.53 0.64 4.29
C LYS A 496 -27.50 0.57 2.76
N PHE A 497 -26.32 0.66 2.19
CA PHE A 497 -26.05 0.41 0.78
C PHE A 497 -25.27 -0.89 0.67
N GLU A 498 -25.91 -1.94 0.12
CA GLU A 498 -25.42 -3.32 0.19
C GLU A 498 -24.76 -3.82 -1.11
N LYS A 499 -24.88 -3.03 -2.21
CA LYS A 499 -24.26 -3.39 -3.48
C LYS A 499 -22.74 -3.41 -3.35
N LEU A 500 -22.09 -4.26 -4.15
CA LEU A 500 -20.63 -4.31 -4.26
C LEU A 500 -20.13 -2.99 -4.88
N VAL A 501 -19.24 -2.31 -4.17
CA VAL A 501 -18.69 -0.99 -4.55
C VAL A 501 -17.16 -1.07 -4.61
N ALA A 502 -16.58 -0.51 -5.66
CA ALA A 502 -15.14 -0.26 -5.74
C ALA A 502 -14.81 1.11 -5.14
N GLN A 503 -13.68 1.24 -4.50
CA GLN A 503 -13.21 2.52 -3.94
C GLN A 503 -13.14 3.63 -5.00
N ILE A 504 -12.87 3.30 -6.26
CA ILE A 504 -12.85 4.26 -7.38
C ILE A 504 -14.24 4.84 -7.73
N ASP A 505 -15.32 4.25 -7.23
CA ASP A 505 -16.70 4.70 -7.49
C ASP A 505 -17.13 5.83 -6.55
N ILE A 506 -16.39 6.09 -5.49
CA ILE A 506 -16.76 7.05 -4.45
C ILE A 506 -16.82 8.46 -5.02
N GLY A 507 -15.82 8.89 -5.77
CA GLY A 507 -15.78 10.22 -6.39
C GLY A 507 -16.97 10.47 -7.32
N PRO A 508 -17.21 9.62 -8.35
CA PRO A 508 -18.39 9.75 -9.21
C PRO A 508 -19.72 9.74 -8.45
N SER A 509 -19.83 8.96 -7.37
CA SER A 509 -21.05 8.90 -6.54
C SER A 509 -21.30 10.18 -5.76
N ILE A 510 -20.23 10.80 -5.22
CA ILE A 510 -20.32 12.13 -4.60
C ILE A 510 -20.80 13.16 -5.63
N LEU A 511 -20.21 13.19 -6.83
CA LEU A 511 -20.62 14.10 -7.90
C LEU A 511 -22.06 13.85 -8.35
N GLY A 512 -22.49 12.58 -8.36
CA GLY A 512 -23.86 12.18 -8.66
C GLY A 512 -24.87 12.70 -7.63
N LEU A 513 -24.57 12.57 -6.32
CA LEU A 513 -25.39 13.13 -5.24
C LEU A 513 -25.54 14.65 -5.31
N LEU A 514 -24.53 15.33 -5.84
CA LEU A 514 -24.52 16.77 -6.04
C LEU A 514 -25.20 17.20 -7.36
N ASN A 515 -25.65 16.26 -8.19
CA ASN A 515 -26.19 16.49 -9.54
C ASN A 515 -25.22 17.25 -10.45
N PHE A 516 -23.91 17.04 -10.34
CA PHE A 516 -22.93 17.74 -11.16
C PHE A 516 -22.90 17.18 -12.58
N SER A 517 -23.10 18.05 -13.55
CA SER A 517 -22.87 17.74 -14.96
C SER A 517 -21.42 18.10 -15.31
N TYR A 518 -20.66 17.16 -15.85
CA TYR A 518 -19.23 17.33 -16.14
C TYR A 518 -18.73 16.37 -17.22
N GLN A 519 -17.60 16.71 -17.83
CA GLN A 519 -16.90 15.79 -18.71
C GLN A 519 -16.02 14.86 -17.87
N SER A 520 -16.26 13.55 -17.95
CA SER A 520 -15.60 12.54 -17.12
C SER A 520 -14.53 11.77 -17.89
N LYS A 521 -13.41 11.50 -17.22
CA LYS A 521 -12.39 10.50 -17.62
C LYS A 521 -12.33 9.33 -16.63
N PHE A 522 -13.13 9.34 -15.56
CA PHE A 522 -13.12 8.34 -14.51
C PHE A 522 -13.55 6.96 -15.01
N PHE A 523 -12.92 5.92 -14.48
CA PHE A 523 -13.38 4.54 -14.61
C PHE A 523 -14.46 4.21 -13.58
N GLY A 524 -14.45 4.90 -12.46
CA GLY A 524 -15.49 4.80 -11.45
C GLY A 524 -16.84 5.25 -11.99
N GLN A 525 -17.90 4.75 -11.36
CA GLN A 525 -19.30 4.99 -11.72
C GLN A 525 -20.09 5.51 -10.52
N ASP A 526 -21.19 6.21 -10.78
CA ASP A 526 -22.15 6.60 -9.75
C ASP A 526 -22.93 5.36 -9.28
N VAL A 527 -22.64 4.90 -8.06
CA VAL A 527 -23.22 3.68 -7.50
C VAL A 527 -24.75 3.77 -7.31
N PHE A 528 -25.30 4.98 -7.17
CA PHE A 528 -26.73 5.18 -7.04
C PHE A 528 -27.49 4.97 -8.36
N LYS A 529 -26.79 5.03 -9.48
CA LYS A 529 -27.29 4.72 -10.83
C LYS A 529 -26.82 3.38 -11.37
N MET A 530 -25.90 2.71 -10.66
CA MET A 530 -25.30 1.44 -11.08
C MET A 530 -26.34 0.32 -11.05
N LYS A 531 -26.44 -0.42 -12.15
CA LYS A 531 -27.25 -1.63 -12.24
C LYS A 531 -26.59 -2.79 -11.48
N ASP A 532 -27.37 -3.82 -11.17
CA ASP A 532 -26.85 -4.96 -10.42
C ASP A 532 -25.78 -5.75 -11.20
N GLU A 533 -25.93 -5.84 -12.53
CA GLU A 533 -24.97 -6.47 -13.44
C GLU A 533 -23.63 -5.71 -13.57
N ASP A 534 -23.60 -4.43 -13.19
CA ASP A 534 -22.42 -3.57 -13.30
C ASP A 534 -21.58 -3.53 -12.01
N GLN A 535 -22.07 -4.18 -10.95
CA GLN A 535 -21.34 -4.25 -9.67
C GLN A 535 -20.02 -4.97 -9.84
N ARG A 536 -18.93 -4.33 -9.39
CA ARG A 536 -17.58 -4.87 -9.43
C ARG A 536 -16.70 -4.16 -8.42
N ALA A 537 -15.56 -4.79 -8.10
CA ALA A 537 -14.49 -4.14 -7.33
C ALA A 537 -13.11 -4.44 -7.94
N PHE A 538 -12.16 -3.57 -7.64
CA PHE A 538 -10.77 -3.67 -8.04
C PHE A 538 -9.91 -3.73 -6.79
N ILE A 539 -9.11 -4.78 -6.66
CA ILE A 539 -8.19 -4.97 -5.55
C ILE A 539 -6.79 -5.24 -6.08
N SER A 540 -5.75 -4.83 -5.38
CA SER A 540 -4.39 -5.07 -5.85
C SER A 540 -3.37 -5.17 -4.74
N THR A 541 -2.31 -5.91 -5.02
CA THR A 541 -1.00 -5.74 -4.39
C THR A 541 -0.12 -4.87 -5.30
N TYR A 542 1.18 -4.89 -5.07
CA TYR A 542 2.13 -4.23 -5.97
C TYR A 542 2.20 -4.89 -7.36
N GLN A 543 1.97 -6.20 -7.45
CA GLN A 543 2.08 -7.02 -8.66
C GLN A 543 0.76 -7.61 -9.11
N SER A 544 -0.04 -8.12 -8.20
CA SER A 544 -1.27 -8.83 -8.52
C SER A 544 -2.44 -7.87 -8.64
N LEU A 545 -3.21 -8.00 -9.70
CA LEU A 545 -4.36 -7.16 -10.00
C LEU A 545 -5.62 -8.03 -9.99
N GLY A 546 -6.53 -7.78 -9.06
CA GLY A 546 -7.73 -8.58 -8.82
C GLY A 546 -9.00 -7.84 -9.26
N TYR A 547 -9.83 -8.50 -10.05
CA TYR A 547 -11.13 -8.03 -10.51
C TYR A 547 -12.23 -8.90 -9.93
N ILE A 548 -13.11 -8.31 -9.14
CA ILE A 548 -14.23 -8.98 -8.47
C ILE A 548 -15.51 -8.61 -9.21
N LYS A 549 -16.24 -9.63 -9.70
CA LYS A 549 -17.57 -9.48 -10.30
C LYS A 549 -18.31 -10.81 -10.27
N ASN A 550 -19.62 -10.78 -10.00
CA ASN A 550 -20.49 -11.97 -9.94
C ASN A 550 -19.90 -13.07 -9.04
N ASP A 551 -19.49 -12.70 -7.81
CA ASP A 551 -18.89 -13.60 -6.81
C ASP A 551 -17.62 -14.35 -7.28
N LYS A 552 -16.97 -13.85 -8.33
CA LYS A 552 -15.71 -14.37 -8.84
C LYS A 552 -14.61 -13.33 -8.74
N LEU A 553 -13.39 -13.82 -8.54
CA LEU A 553 -12.17 -13.04 -8.51
C LEU A 553 -11.26 -13.51 -9.66
N VAL A 554 -10.98 -12.62 -10.60
CA VAL A 554 -9.94 -12.81 -11.62
C VAL A 554 -8.67 -12.13 -11.12
N ILE A 555 -7.55 -12.85 -11.13
CA ILE A 555 -6.22 -12.31 -10.79
C ILE A 555 -5.35 -12.31 -12.03
N LEU A 556 -4.80 -11.14 -12.34
CA LEU A 556 -3.78 -10.93 -13.35
C LEU A 556 -2.43 -10.75 -12.65
N ASP A 557 -1.46 -11.58 -12.99
CA ASP A 557 -0.12 -11.59 -12.42
C ASP A 557 0.94 -11.35 -13.49
N PRO A 558 2.18 -10.94 -13.10
CA PRO A 558 3.32 -10.91 -13.99
C PRO A 558 3.53 -12.27 -14.72
N ASN A 559 4.31 -12.21 -15.81
CA ASN A 559 4.51 -13.35 -16.72
C ASN A 559 3.21 -13.78 -17.46
N LYS A 560 2.27 -12.84 -17.63
CA LYS A 560 1.00 -13.02 -18.34
C LYS A 560 0.13 -14.14 -17.76
N LYS A 561 0.30 -14.42 -16.47
CA LYS A 561 -0.48 -15.40 -15.74
C LYS A 561 -1.87 -14.83 -15.45
N LEU A 562 -2.88 -15.69 -15.54
CA LEU A 562 -4.28 -15.38 -15.24
C LEU A 562 -4.89 -16.55 -14.47
N SER A 563 -5.59 -16.23 -13.40
CA SER A 563 -6.26 -17.22 -12.55
C SER A 563 -7.64 -16.72 -12.15
N THR A 564 -8.60 -17.62 -11.97
CA THR A 564 -9.97 -17.30 -11.55
C THR A 564 -10.36 -18.12 -10.34
N PHE A 565 -11.04 -17.46 -9.39
CA PHE A 565 -11.43 -18.04 -8.12
C PHE A 565 -12.87 -17.67 -7.76
N ILE A 566 -13.47 -18.46 -6.89
CA ILE A 566 -14.62 -18.07 -6.06
C ILE A 566 -14.06 -17.74 -4.67
N PRO A 567 -14.04 -16.45 -4.28
CA PRO A 567 -13.56 -16.05 -2.96
C PRO A 567 -14.63 -16.23 -1.89
N ASP A 568 -14.18 -16.49 -0.67
CA ASP A 568 -15.00 -16.33 0.53
C ASP A 568 -14.74 -14.94 1.11
N PHE A 569 -15.73 -14.09 1.04
CA PHE A 569 -15.64 -12.68 1.47
C PHE A 569 -15.47 -12.50 2.99
N LYS A 570 -15.72 -13.54 3.78
CA LYS A 570 -15.56 -13.50 5.25
C LYS A 570 -14.21 -13.99 5.72
N THR A 571 -13.67 -15.00 5.06
CA THR A 571 -12.43 -15.67 5.50
C THR A 571 -11.24 -15.39 4.60
N GLY A 572 -11.46 -14.75 3.45
CA GLY A 572 -10.44 -14.53 2.43
C GLY A 572 -9.97 -15.80 1.72
N ALA A 573 -10.52 -16.97 2.06
CA ALA A 573 -10.22 -18.21 1.35
C ALA A 573 -10.70 -18.14 -0.10
N SER A 574 -10.06 -18.89 -1.00
CA SER A 574 -10.41 -18.89 -2.42
C SER A 574 -10.38 -20.30 -3.00
N LYS A 575 -11.38 -20.63 -3.82
CA LYS A 575 -11.45 -21.87 -4.57
C LYS A 575 -11.21 -21.59 -6.05
N SER A 576 -10.19 -22.23 -6.62
CA SER A 576 -9.89 -22.11 -8.07
C SER A 576 -11.03 -22.68 -8.90
N VAL A 577 -11.39 -21.96 -9.96
CA VAL A 577 -12.40 -22.36 -10.95
C VAL A 577 -11.91 -22.07 -12.37
N PRO A 578 -12.50 -22.70 -13.41
CA PRO A 578 -12.19 -22.37 -14.80
C PRO A 578 -12.45 -20.89 -15.10
N ALA A 579 -11.60 -20.31 -15.93
CA ALA A 579 -11.75 -18.94 -16.38
C ALA A 579 -12.95 -18.79 -17.33
N GLU A 580 -13.74 -17.74 -17.13
CA GLU A 580 -14.78 -17.31 -18.05
C GLU A 580 -14.22 -16.20 -18.94
N GLU A 581 -14.29 -16.39 -20.25
CA GLU A 581 -13.65 -15.49 -21.22
C GLU A 581 -14.14 -14.04 -21.10
N TRP A 582 -15.45 -13.83 -20.98
CA TRP A 582 -16.01 -12.48 -20.85
C TRP A 582 -15.49 -11.75 -19.59
N LEU A 583 -15.42 -12.45 -18.46
CA LEU A 583 -14.97 -11.89 -17.18
C LEU A 583 -13.47 -11.60 -17.20
N THR A 584 -12.68 -12.49 -17.78
CA THR A 584 -11.24 -12.29 -17.94
C THR A 584 -10.95 -11.13 -18.91
N ASN A 585 -11.72 -11.01 -19.99
CA ASN A 585 -11.60 -9.90 -20.93
C ASN A 585 -11.96 -8.55 -20.28
N GLU A 586 -13.00 -8.50 -19.44
CA GLU A 586 -13.30 -7.28 -18.66
C GLU A 586 -12.15 -6.92 -17.70
N ALA A 587 -11.59 -7.89 -16.99
CA ALA A 587 -10.46 -7.65 -16.09
C ALA A 587 -9.25 -7.08 -16.85
N ILE A 588 -8.86 -7.73 -17.96
CA ILE A 588 -7.77 -7.26 -18.82
C ILE A 588 -8.06 -5.86 -19.34
N ALA A 589 -9.25 -5.60 -19.88
CA ALA A 589 -9.62 -4.31 -20.46
C ALA A 589 -9.51 -3.18 -19.45
N ASN A 590 -9.98 -3.36 -18.21
CA ASN A 590 -9.92 -2.34 -17.16
C ASN A 590 -8.48 -1.97 -16.81
N TYR A 591 -7.64 -2.95 -16.51
CA TYR A 591 -6.28 -2.69 -16.07
C TYR A 591 -5.36 -2.24 -17.20
N GLN A 592 -5.49 -2.86 -18.38
CA GLN A 592 -4.74 -2.45 -19.56
C GLN A 592 -5.06 -1.02 -19.98
N LEU A 593 -6.36 -0.68 -20.07
CA LEU A 593 -6.76 0.65 -20.51
C LEU A 593 -6.42 1.72 -19.47
N ALA A 594 -6.53 1.42 -18.18
CA ALA A 594 -6.09 2.34 -17.12
C ALA A 594 -4.59 2.66 -17.25
N SER A 595 -3.74 1.64 -17.42
CA SER A 595 -2.30 1.80 -17.65
C SER A 595 -2.00 2.54 -18.95
N TYR A 596 -2.67 2.16 -20.04
CA TYR A 596 -2.50 2.79 -21.34
C TYR A 596 -2.84 4.29 -21.34
N LEU A 597 -4.01 4.66 -20.79
CA LEU A 597 -4.44 6.06 -20.75
C LEU A 597 -3.55 6.90 -19.86
N TYR A 598 -3.07 6.35 -18.74
CA TYR A 598 -2.12 7.04 -17.89
C TYR A 598 -0.79 7.28 -18.63
N SER A 599 -0.19 6.24 -19.19
CA SER A 599 1.13 6.32 -19.85
C SER A 599 1.14 7.15 -21.14
N ASN A 600 -0.02 7.26 -21.83
CA ASN A 600 -0.14 8.00 -23.08
C ASN A 600 -0.84 9.37 -22.91
N GLY A 601 -0.92 9.89 -21.70
CA GLY A 601 -1.46 11.24 -21.43
C GLY A 601 -2.98 11.37 -21.57
N GLY A 602 -3.71 10.26 -21.79
CA GLY A 602 -5.16 10.26 -21.88
C GLY A 602 -5.88 10.69 -20.59
N TYR A 603 -5.15 10.66 -19.48
CA TYR A 603 -5.64 11.01 -18.15
C TYR A 603 -5.28 12.43 -17.70
N TYR A 604 -4.59 13.22 -18.52
CA TYR A 604 -4.29 14.61 -18.17
C TYR A 604 -5.56 15.47 -18.13
N PHE A 605 -5.58 16.43 -17.22
CA PHE A 605 -6.61 17.47 -17.18
C PHE A 605 -6.40 18.44 -18.36
N THR A 606 -7.38 18.53 -19.23
CA THR A 606 -7.41 19.53 -20.30
C THR A 606 -8.39 20.61 -19.88
N SER A 607 -7.90 21.79 -19.46
CA SER A 607 -8.75 22.97 -19.37
C SER A 607 -9.24 23.33 -20.78
N LYS A 608 -10.53 23.31 -21.00
CA LYS A 608 -11.11 23.96 -22.17
C LYS A 608 -11.08 25.47 -22.00
#